data_66efb8f20a6229bd5ee027ca563a31ab
#
_entry.id   66efb8f20a6229bd5ee027ca563a31ab
#
_cell.length_a   1.000
_cell.length_b   1.000
_cell.length_c   1.000
_cell.angle_alpha   90.00
_cell.angle_beta   90.00
_cell.angle_gamma   90.00
#
_symmetry.space_group_name_H-M   'P 1'
#
loop_
_entity.id
_entity.type
_entity.pdbx_description
1 polymer ?
#
loop_
_entity_poly.entity_id
_entity_poly.type
_entity_poly.pdbx_seq_one_letter_code
_entity_poly.pdbx_strand_id
1 'polypeptide(L)'
;KLLKGGTRSIKESLVSVITTAGFNLNGPCYELYKYCRRVLRGIDVNDGQFIYIAQMDEKDDIWNPDNWIKCCPFTGKDKELMSRMQTDAAKAKSMGGDELLDFMTKALNIWVTSSETAFIDLKDWEKCASGRTLDDFNECAAYVGLDLSSGGDLTSLCIEIPYINEDTEDKCYYIFSHSFMPKRRLQEHMDKEDNAPYVIWEREGLLTVTTAGGGIKTDYKAILRYLHEIVDTYEIDIQMICYDPHNSSAFLPDL
;
A
#
# COMPACT_ATOMS: atom_id res chain seq x y z
N LYS A 1 3.63 22.18 -7.22
CA LYS A 1 3.22 23.08 -8.35
C LYS A 1 3.01 24.53 -7.88
N LEU A 2 2.37 24.79 -6.74
CA LEU A 2 2.08 26.15 -6.23
C LEU A 2 3.35 26.98 -5.98
N LEU A 3 4.38 26.41 -5.34
CA LEU A 3 5.64 27.12 -5.06
C LEU A 3 6.36 27.56 -6.35
N LYS A 4 6.46 26.68 -7.35
CA LYS A 4 7.06 27.03 -8.65
C LYS A 4 6.23 28.05 -9.44
N GLY A 5 4.91 28.09 -9.25
CA GLY A 5 4.03 29.12 -9.85
C GLY A 5 4.30 30.51 -9.29
N GLY A 6 4.55 30.64 -7.99
CA GLY A 6 4.82 31.90 -7.31
C GLY A 6 6.16 32.55 -7.65
N THR A 7 7.11 31.77 -8.18
CA THR A 7 8.45 32.32 -8.53
C THR A 7 8.54 32.89 -9.93
N ARG A 8 7.53 32.71 -10.79
CA ARG A 8 7.59 33.11 -12.22
C ARG A 8 7.75 34.60 -12.47
N SER A 9 7.29 35.44 -11.54
CA SER A 9 7.38 36.90 -11.62
C SER A 9 8.60 37.48 -10.87
N ILE A 10 9.40 36.61 -10.26
CA ILE A 10 10.59 37.04 -9.48
C ILE A 10 11.83 36.75 -10.33
N LYS A 11 12.64 37.81 -10.57
CA LYS A 11 13.86 37.73 -11.43
C LYS A 11 14.92 36.77 -10.85
N GLU A 12 15.08 36.78 -9.53
CA GLU A 12 16.04 35.94 -8.83
C GLU A 12 15.28 35.14 -7.78
N SER A 13 15.06 33.87 -8.04
CA SER A 13 14.36 32.95 -7.12
C SER A 13 15.06 31.59 -7.06
N LEU A 14 15.17 31.04 -5.89
CA LEU A 14 15.69 29.69 -5.65
C LEU A 14 14.65 28.83 -4.99
N VAL A 15 14.40 27.67 -5.57
CA VAL A 15 13.62 26.60 -4.92
C VAL A 15 14.57 25.43 -4.67
N SER A 16 14.84 25.14 -3.41
CA SER A 16 15.66 24.00 -3.00
C SER A 16 14.77 22.86 -2.52
N VAL A 17 15.03 21.65 -3.00
CA VAL A 17 14.37 20.42 -2.58
C VAL A 17 15.42 19.49 -2.00
N ILE A 18 15.26 19.13 -0.74
CA ILE A 18 16.15 18.20 -0.03
C ILE A 18 15.28 17.03 0.45
N THR A 19 15.64 15.82 0.11
CA THR A 19 14.87 14.61 0.46
C THR A 19 15.78 13.39 0.52
N THR A 20 15.32 12.35 1.19
CA THR A 20 15.86 10.99 1.08
C THR A 20 14.98 10.17 0.14
N ALA A 21 15.41 8.95 -0.17
CA ALA A 21 14.59 7.96 -0.84
C ALA A 21 13.40 7.54 0.04
N GLY A 22 12.50 6.78 -0.52
CA GLY A 22 11.30 6.27 0.14
C GLY A 22 10.74 5.07 -0.59
N PHE A 23 9.51 4.71 -0.27
CA PHE A 23 8.82 3.54 -0.81
C PHE A 23 7.66 3.87 -1.77
N ASN A 24 7.29 5.16 -1.90
CA ASN A 24 6.24 5.57 -2.85
C ASN A 24 6.84 5.87 -4.23
N LEU A 25 6.94 4.84 -5.06
CA LEU A 25 7.47 4.93 -6.43
C LEU A 25 6.52 5.61 -7.42
N ASN A 26 5.27 5.87 -7.01
CA ASN A 26 4.29 6.59 -7.82
C ASN A 26 4.12 8.05 -7.35
N GLY A 27 4.88 8.46 -6.34
CA GLY A 27 4.79 9.79 -5.76
C GLY A 27 5.57 10.85 -6.55
N PRO A 28 5.24 12.14 -6.37
CA PRO A 28 5.87 13.25 -7.08
C PRO A 28 7.39 13.38 -6.79
N CYS A 29 7.84 12.88 -5.65
CA CYS A 29 9.27 12.88 -5.29
C CYS A 29 10.06 11.89 -6.15
N TYR A 30 9.51 10.67 -6.36
CA TYR A 30 10.14 9.67 -7.22
C TYR A 30 10.13 10.08 -8.69
N GLU A 31 9.05 10.72 -9.17
CA GLU A 31 9.00 11.29 -10.52
C GLU A 31 10.07 12.37 -10.72
N LEU A 32 10.25 13.26 -9.73
CA LEU A 32 11.31 14.26 -9.77
C LEU A 32 12.71 13.60 -9.77
N TYR A 33 12.90 12.57 -8.96
CA TYR A 33 14.13 11.78 -8.93
C TYR A 33 14.43 11.12 -10.28
N LYS A 34 13.45 10.50 -10.93
CA LYS A 34 13.62 9.93 -12.28
C LYS A 34 14.04 10.98 -13.29
N TYR A 35 13.39 12.13 -13.27
CA TYR A 35 13.75 13.27 -14.12
C TYR A 35 15.19 13.75 -13.84
N CYS A 36 15.56 13.94 -12.58
CA CYS A 36 16.91 14.34 -12.19
C CYS A 36 17.97 13.34 -12.69
N ARG A 37 17.72 12.04 -12.58
CA ARG A 37 18.63 11.00 -13.12
C ARG A 37 18.78 11.09 -14.63
N ARG A 38 17.74 11.44 -15.38
CA ARG A 38 17.80 11.61 -16.84
C ARG A 38 18.64 12.82 -17.21
N VAL A 39 18.51 13.92 -16.47
CA VAL A 39 19.36 15.11 -16.66
C VAL A 39 20.82 14.79 -16.38
N LEU A 40 21.13 14.13 -15.25
CA LEU A 40 22.50 13.74 -14.90
C LEU A 40 23.13 12.76 -15.91
N ARG A 41 22.32 11.95 -16.59
CA ARG A 41 22.76 11.04 -17.65
C ARG A 41 22.84 11.69 -19.02
N GLY A 42 22.52 12.98 -19.14
CA GLY A 42 22.53 13.72 -20.42
C GLY A 42 21.38 13.33 -21.37
N ILE A 43 20.36 12.62 -20.90
CA ILE A 43 19.17 12.27 -21.69
C ILE A 43 18.28 13.50 -21.85
N ASP A 44 18.08 14.25 -20.78
CA ASP A 44 17.38 15.54 -20.79
C ASP A 44 18.38 16.67 -20.53
N VAL A 45 18.17 17.82 -21.18
CA VAL A 45 19.00 19.01 -20.99
C VAL A 45 18.27 20.00 -20.11
N ASN A 46 18.85 20.36 -18.97
CA ASN A 46 18.35 21.39 -18.08
C ASN A 46 19.49 22.06 -17.28
N ASP A 47 20.10 23.09 -17.86
CA ASP A 47 21.21 23.83 -17.23
C ASP A 47 20.75 24.73 -16.08
N GLY A 48 19.45 24.98 -15.95
CA GLY A 48 18.87 25.80 -14.88
C GLY A 48 18.63 25.03 -13.57
N GLN A 49 18.94 23.72 -13.51
CA GLN A 49 18.72 22.91 -12.34
C GLN A 49 20.02 22.28 -11.82
N PHE A 50 20.44 22.69 -10.64
CA PHE A 50 21.49 21.96 -9.90
C PHE A 50 20.94 20.67 -9.34
N ILE A 51 21.63 19.56 -9.56
CA ILE A 51 21.22 18.23 -9.10
C ILE A 51 22.40 17.54 -8.42
N TYR A 52 22.17 17.06 -7.21
CA TYR A 52 23.12 16.23 -6.48
C TYR A 52 22.37 15.03 -5.90
N ILE A 53 22.83 13.82 -6.21
CA ILE A 53 22.27 12.56 -5.72
C ILE A 53 23.39 11.72 -5.12
N ALA A 54 23.30 11.47 -3.81
CA ALA A 54 24.18 10.56 -3.09
C ALA A 54 23.36 9.32 -2.69
N GLN A 55 23.63 8.19 -3.32
CA GLN A 55 22.89 6.93 -3.10
C GLN A 55 23.78 5.72 -3.33
N MET A 56 23.38 4.57 -2.83
CA MET A 56 23.96 3.28 -3.19
C MET A 56 23.66 2.92 -4.65
N ASP A 57 24.54 2.19 -5.30
CA ASP A 57 24.27 1.62 -6.62
C ASP A 57 23.46 0.31 -6.49
N GLU A 58 22.67 -0.03 -7.52
CA GLU A 58 21.77 -1.18 -7.52
C GLU A 58 22.48 -2.55 -7.29
N LYS A 59 23.77 -2.63 -7.56
CA LYS A 59 24.56 -3.86 -7.44
C LYS A 59 25.46 -3.89 -6.19
N ASP A 60 25.44 -2.83 -5.40
CA ASP A 60 26.26 -2.77 -4.20
C ASP A 60 25.69 -3.68 -3.10
N ASP A 61 26.59 -4.34 -2.38
CA ASP A 61 26.19 -4.97 -1.13
C ASP A 61 25.88 -3.88 -0.09
N ILE A 62 24.63 -3.81 0.33
CA ILE A 62 24.13 -2.83 1.30
C ILE A 62 24.75 -2.99 2.70
N TRP A 63 25.30 -4.16 2.99
CA TRP A 63 25.92 -4.47 4.28
C TRP A 63 27.43 -4.21 4.31
N ASN A 64 28.04 -3.88 3.16
CA ASN A 64 29.46 -3.54 3.08
C ASN A 64 29.69 -2.04 3.38
N PRO A 65 30.33 -1.68 4.52
CA PRO A 65 30.57 -0.30 4.90
C PRO A 65 31.38 0.50 3.87
N ASP A 66 32.23 -0.15 3.08
CA ASP A 66 33.07 0.54 2.07
C ASP A 66 32.22 1.17 0.97
N ASN A 67 31.02 0.66 0.72
CA ASN A 67 30.08 1.20 -0.25
C ASN A 67 29.34 2.44 0.26
N TRP A 68 29.23 2.62 1.59
CA TRP A 68 28.41 3.67 2.19
C TRP A 68 28.89 5.10 1.94
N ILE A 69 30.15 5.27 1.53
CA ILE A 69 30.66 6.58 1.13
C ILE A 69 29.90 7.16 -0.05
N LYS A 70 29.26 6.33 -0.87
CA LYS A 70 28.46 6.75 -2.03
C LYS A 70 27.17 7.46 -1.62
N CYS A 71 26.52 6.98 -0.56
CA CYS A 71 25.28 7.56 -0.05
C CYS A 71 25.53 8.55 1.10
N CYS A 72 26.58 8.34 1.89
CA CYS A 72 26.93 9.16 3.05
C CYS A 72 28.39 9.65 2.96
N PRO A 73 28.74 10.56 2.05
CA PRO A 73 30.14 10.93 1.81
C PRO A 73 30.83 11.61 3.00
N PHE A 74 30.10 12.24 3.92
CA PHE A 74 30.66 12.78 5.17
C PHE A 74 30.86 11.70 6.20
N THR A 75 29.90 10.82 6.41
CA THR A 75 29.96 9.67 7.33
C THR A 75 31.14 8.75 6.97
N GLY A 76 31.35 8.49 5.68
CA GLY A 76 32.43 7.64 5.21
C GLY A 76 33.85 8.16 5.52
N LYS A 77 34.00 9.44 5.91
CA LYS A 77 35.28 10.04 6.30
C LYS A 77 35.46 10.20 7.80
N ASP A 78 34.41 9.98 8.57
CA ASP A 78 34.42 10.14 10.03
C ASP A 78 34.23 8.76 10.71
N LYS A 79 35.22 8.36 11.51
CA LYS A 79 35.24 7.04 12.17
C LYS A 79 34.11 6.87 13.19
N GLU A 80 33.74 7.93 13.90
CA GLU A 80 32.68 7.87 14.91
C GLU A 80 31.32 7.75 14.24
N LEU A 81 31.05 8.56 13.21
CA LEU A 81 29.82 8.48 12.44
C LEU A 81 29.69 7.13 11.73
N MET A 82 30.79 6.60 11.19
CA MET A 82 30.82 5.29 10.58
C MET A 82 30.48 4.17 11.60
N SER A 83 31.02 4.25 12.81
CA SER A 83 30.71 3.28 13.87
C SER A 83 29.24 3.31 14.27
N ARG A 84 28.63 4.49 14.34
CA ARG A 84 27.18 4.62 14.58
C ARG A 84 26.36 3.98 13.45
N MET A 85 26.71 4.28 12.21
CA MET A 85 26.03 3.70 11.04
C MET A 85 26.17 2.17 10.98
N GLN A 86 27.32 1.60 11.41
CA GLN A 86 27.49 0.16 11.54
C GLN A 86 26.57 -0.45 12.61
N THR A 87 26.34 0.28 13.71
CA THR A 87 25.40 -0.14 14.76
C THR A 87 23.98 -0.16 14.24
N ASP A 88 23.56 0.88 13.49
CA ASP A 88 22.25 0.96 12.88
C ASP A 88 22.05 -0.13 11.83
N ALA A 89 23.07 -0.42 11.02
CA ALA A 89 23.04 -1.52 10.05
C ALA A 89 22.87 -2.88 10.74
N ALA A 90 23.60 -3.12 11.85
CA ALA A 90 23.47 -4.37 12.60
C ALA A 90 22.06 -4.53 13.19
N LYS A 91 21.49 -3.44 13.73
CA LYS A 91 20.11 -3.41 14.22
C LYS A 91 19.12 -3.70 13.09
N ALA A 92 19.22 -3.00 11.97
CA ALA A 92 18.37 -3.19 10.81
C ALA A 92 18.42 -4.62 10.27
N LYS A 93 19.62 -5.22 10.22
CA LYS A 93 19.82 -6.60 9.78
C LYS A 93 19.17 -7.61 10.73
N SER A 94 19.21 -7.35 12.03
CA SER A 94 18.66 -8.25 13.04
C SER A 94 17.14 -8.15 13.17
N MET A 95 16.58 -6.95 13.11
CA MET A 95 15.17 -6.71 13.33
C MET A 95 14.33 -6.83 12.04
N GLY A 96 14.92 -6.50 10.87
CA GLY A 96 14.16 -6.47 9.61
C GLY A 96 13.05 -5.41 9.61
N GLY A 97 12.02 -5.62 8.79
CA GLY A 97 10.83 -4.78 8.75
C GLY A 97 11.13 -3.27 8.63
N ASP A 98 10.47 -2.47 9.46
CA ASP A 98 10.59 -1.01 9.42
C ASP A 98 12.00 -0.50 9.69
N GLU A 99 12.77 -1.17 10.53
CA GLU A 99 14.17 -0.79 10.81
C GLU A 99 15.06 -0.98 9.58
N LEU A 100 14.87 -2.07 8.85
CA LEU A 100 15.56 -2.30 7.58
C LEU A 100 15.17 -1.26 6.54
N LEU A 101 13.89 -0.94 6.44
CA LEU A 101 13.39 0.07 5.53
C LEU A 101 13.94 1.46 5.81
N ASP A 102 13.94 1.85 7.07
CA ASP A 102 14.49 3.11 7.49
C ASP A 102 16.00 3.19 7.18
N PHE A 103 16.73 2.12 7.41
CA PHE A 103 18.15 2.05 7.05
C PHE A 103 18.34 2.16 5.53
N MET A 104 17.60 1.40 4.72
CA MET A 104 17.70 1.44 3.27
C MET A 104 17.33 2.81 2.69
N THR A 105 16.22 3.41 3.13
CA THR A 105 15.71 4.64 2.55
C THR A 105 16.39 5.89 3.08
N LYS A 106 16.66 5.96 4.38
CA LYS A 106 17.17 7.17 5.04
C LYS A 106 18.69 7.19 5.14
N ALA A 107 19.32 6.03 5.39
CA ALA A 107 20.78 5.98 5.50
C ALA A 107 21.46 5.68 4.14
N LEU A 108 20.96 4.69 3.40
CA LEU A 108 21.55 4.28 2.12
C LEU A 108 20.97 5.00 0.90
N ASN A 109 19.89 5.75 1.09
CA ASN A 109 19.18 6.50 0.06
C ASN A 109 18.73 5.63 -1.13
N ILE A 110 18.29 4.41 -0.82
CA ILE A 110 17.77 3.44 -1.78
C ILE A 110 16.26 3.56 -1.85
N TRP A 111 15.71 3.68 -3.06
CA TRP A 111 14.28 3.57 -3.28
C TRP A 111 13.87 2.10 -3.21
N VAL A 112 12.95 1.78 -2.31
CA VAL A 112 12.44 0.42 -2.11
C VAL A 112 11.03 0.29 -2.66
N THR A 113 10.71 -0.88 -3.18
CA THR A 113 9.35 -1.18 -3.62
C THR A 113 8.48 -1.54 -2.42
N SER A 114 7.18 -1.31 -2.51
CA SER A 114 6.23 -1.73 -1.48
C SER A 114 6.23 -3.26 -1.25
N SER A 115 6.73 -4.03 -2.21
CA SER A 115 6.89 -5.49 -2.07
C SER A 115 7.97 -5.90 -1.06
N GLU A 116 8.99 -5.06 -0.84
CA GLU A 116 10.02 -5.32 0.20
C GLU A 116 9.51 -5.03 1.61
N THR A 117 8.38 -4.33 1.72
CA THR A 117 7.70 -3.99 2.97
C THR A 117 6.38 -4.70 3.13
N ALA A 118 6.01 -5.52 2.17
CA ALA A 118 4.74 -6.22 2.20
C ALA A 118 4.66 -7.10 3.45
N PHE A 119 3.52 -7.04 4.15
CA PHE A 119 3.20 -7.90 5.29
C PHE A 119 3.30 -9.39 4.94
N ILE A 120 3.03 -9.72 3.67
CA ILE A 120 3.13 -11.08 3.11
C ILE A 120 3.99 -11.00 1.85
N ASP A 121 4.93 -11.93 1.67
CA ASP A 121 5.67 -12.07 0.41
C ASP A 121 4.68 -12.35 -0.74
N LEU A 122 4.82 -11.61 -1.85
CA LEU A 122 3.91 -11.73 -2.99
C LEU A 122 3.90 -13.15 -3.58
N LYS A 123 5.05 -13.84 -3.57
CA LYS A 123 5.15 -15.22 -4.06
C LYS A 123 4.39 -16.21 -3.17
N ASP A 124 4.37 -15.95 -1.86
CA ASP A 124 3.61 -16.78 -0.93
C ASP A 124 2.11 -16.46 -1.03
N TRP A 125 1.77 -15.18 -1.24
CA TRP A 125 0.40 -14.80 -1.55
C TRP A 125 -0.13 -15.44 -2.84
N GLU A 126 0.66 -15.44 -3.91
CA GLU A 126 0.29 -16.07 -5.19
C GLU A 126 0.05 -17.59 -5.07
N LYS A 127 0.77 -18.28 -4.17
CA LYS A 127 0.54 -19.71 -3.89
C LYS A 127 -0.81 -19.99 -3.22
N CYS A 128 -1.40 -19.00 -2.57
CA CYS A 128 -2.71 -19.13 -1.93
C CYS A 128 -3.88 -19.06 -2.93
N ALA A 129 -3.61 -18.69 -4.19
CA ALA A 129 -4.65 -18.63 -5.23
C ALA A 129 -5.14 -20.03 -5.59
N SER A 130 -6.39 -20.35 -5.21
CA SER A 130 -7.00 -21.66 -5.46
C SER A 130 -7.80 -21.72 -6.76
N GLY A 131 -8.21 -20.57 -7.30
CA GLY A 131 -9.15 -20.47 -8.43
C GLY A 131 -10.59 -20.89 -8.09
N ARG A 132 -10.89 -21.19 -6.83
CA ARG A 132 -12.25 -21.51 -6.37
C ARG A 132 -13.10 -20.25 -6.21
N THR A 133 -14.40 -20.41 -6.36
CA THR A 133 -15.42 -19.37 -6.17
C THR A 133 -16.40 -19.78 -5.08
N LEU A 134 -17.30 -18.89 -4.68
CA LEU A 134 -18.34 -19.25 -3.68
C LEU A 134 -19.24 -20.37 -4.14
N ASP A 135 -19.41 -20.59 -5.45
CA ASP A 135 -20.18 -21.71 -5.99
C ASP A 135 -19.64 -23.10 -5.56
N ASP A 136 -18.37 -23.18 -5.19
CA ASP A 136 -17.75 -24.42 -4.72
C ASP A 136 -18.07 -24.74 -3.24
N PHE A 137 -18.75 -23.83 -2.53
CA PHE A 137 -18.92 -23.89 -1.06
C PHE A 137 -20.38 -23.82 -0.62
N ASN A 138 -21.30 -24.31 -1.42
CA ASN A 138 -22.72 -24.38 -1.04
C ASN A 138 -22.89 -25.16 0.27
N GLU A 139 -23.79 -24.69 1.13
CA GLU A 139 -24.11 -25.28 2.44
C GLU A 139 -22.93 -25.34 3.42
N CYS A 140 -21.85 -24.61 3.16
CA CYS A 140 -20.69 -24.58 4.06
C CYS A 140 -20.87 -23.59 5.21
N ALA A 141 -20.33 -23.97 6.38
CA ALA A 141 -20.20 -23.03 7.50
C ALA A 141 -19.15 -21.97 7.22
N ALA A 142 -19.49 -20.71 7.52
CA ALA A 142 -18.60 -19.58 7.29
C ALA A 142 -18.55 -18.59 8.47
N TYR A 143 -17.50 -17.84 8.52
CA TYR A 143 -17.31 -16.70 9.44
C TYR A 143 -17.18 -15.43 8.61
N VAL A 144 -17.78 -14.34 9.08
CA VAL A 144 -17.77 -13.06 8.38
C VAL A 144 -16.99 -12.03 9.20
N GLY A 145 -16.05 -11.35 8.56
CA GLY A 145 -15.34 -10.18 9.10
C GLY A 145 -15.81 -8.91 8.42
N LEU A 146 -16.09 -7.86 9.20
CA LEU A 146 -16.52 -6.55 8.71
C LEU A 146 -15.60 -5.46 9.24
N ASP A 147 -15.05 -4.67 8.32
CA ASP A 147 -14.37 -3.41 8.62
C ASP A 147 -15.23 -2.24 8.10
N LEU A 148 -15.86 -1.51 9.02
CA LEU A 148 -16.86 -0.49 8.73
C LEU A 148 -16.25 0.92 8.72
N SER A 149 -16.16 1.51 7.54
CA SER A 149 -15.75 2.91 7.37
C SER A 149 -16.94 3.87 7.49
N SER A 150 -16.71 5.07 7.99
CA SER A 150 -17.70 6.17 7.99
C SER A 150 -17.82 6.92 6.64
N GLY A 151 -17.18 6.43 5.58
CA GLY A 151 -17.20 7.00 4.22
C GLY A 151 -15.89 7.68 3.80
N GLY A 152 -14.88 7.66 4.66
CA GLY A 152 -13.53 8.16 4.35
C GLY A 152 -12.64 7.15 3.66
N ASP A 153 -12.90 5.88 3.86
CA ASP A 153 -12.13 4.74 3.41
C ASP A 153 -13.03 3.66 2.82
N LEU A 154 -12.44 2.55 2.35
CA LEU A 154 -13.18 1.35 1.98
C LEU A 154 -13.89 0.77 3.21
N THR A 155 -15.09 0.27 3.02
CA THR A 155 -15.70 -0.70 3.91
C THR A 155 -15.49 -2.06 3.30
N SER A 156 -15.00 -3.02 4.07
CA SER A 156 -14.67 -4.34 3.55
C SER A 156 -15.42 -5.43 4.31
N LEU A 157 -15.86 -6.44 3.56
CA LEU A 157 -16.46 -7.67 4.04
C LEU A 157 -15.56 -8.83 3.62
N CYS A 158 -15.29 -9.72 4.54
CA CYS A 158 -14.51 -10.92 4.31
C CYS A 158 -15.33 -12.15 4.75
N ILE A 159 -15.41 -13.18 3.93
CA ILE A 159 -16.02 -14.46 4.25
C ILE A 159 -14.92 -15.48 4.36
N GLU A 160 -14.81 -16.11 5.52
CA GLU A 160 -13.85 -17.15 5.82
C GLU A 160 -14.55 -18.50 5.90
N ILE A 161 -14.13 -19.46 5.08
CA ILE A 161 -14.65 -20.82 5.06
C ILE A 161 -13.54 -21.77 5.50
N PRO A 162 -13.60 -22.34 6.70
CA PRO A 162 -12.59 -23.29 7.18
C PRO A 162 -12.69 -24.63 6.49
N TYR A 163 -11.56 -25.25 6.21
CA TYR A 163 -11.48 -26.62 5.72
C TYR A 163 -10.25 -27.33 6.28
N ILE A 164 -10.24 -28.65 6.19
CA ILE A 164 -9.07 -29.47 6.51
C ILE A 164 -8.39 -29.85 5.20
N ASN A 165 -7.12 -29.57 5.08
CA ASN A 165 -6.32 -30.04 3.96
C ASN A 165 -6.11 -31.55 4.10
N GLU A 166 -6.58 -32.33 3.13
CA GLU A 166 -6.54 -33.80 3.19
C GLU A 166 -5.12 -34.37 3.13
N ASP A 167 -4.17 -33.63 2.51
CA ASP A 167 -2.79 -34.10 2.36
C ASP A 167 -1.93 -33.83 3.60
N THR A 168 -2.16 -32.70 4.27
CA THR A 168 -1.33 -32.26 5.42
C THR A 168 -2.03 -32.39 6.77
N GLU A 169 -3.34 -32.63 6.78
CA GLU A 169 -4.22 -32.60 7.96
C GLU A 169 -4.28 -31.21 8.66
N ASP A 170 -3.75 -30.17 8.02
CA ASP A 170 -3.76 -28.81 8.56
C ASP A 170 -5.13 -28.16 8.38
N LYS A 171 -5.49 -27.31 9.35
CA LYS A 171 -6.64 -26.42 9.24
C LYS A 171 -6.28 -25.25 8.34
N CYS A 172 -7.00 -25.13 7.24
CA CYS A 172 -6.86 -24.08 6.24
C CYS A 172 -8.16 -23.28 6.08
N TYR A 173 -8.08 -22.19 5.31
CA TYR A 173 -9.20 -21.29 5.13
C TYR A 173 -9.29 -20.82 3.69
N TYR A 174 -10.50 -20.85 3.10
CA TYR A 174 -10.78 -20.07 1.90
C TYR A 174 -11.30 -18.70 2.30
N ILE A 175 -10.77 -17.66 1.64
CA ILE A 175 -11.09 -16.27 1.95
C ILE A 175 -11.67 -15.61 0.71
N PHE A 176 -12.89 -15.08 0.84
CA PHE A 176 -13.53 -14.26 -0.16
C PHE A 176 -13.75 -12.86 0.39
N SER A 177 -13.27 -11.84 -0.30
CA SER A 177 -13.41 -10.47 0.13
C SER A 177 -14.18 -9.63 -0.88
N HIS A 178 -14.97 -8.70 -0.37
CA HIS A 178 -15.69 -7.72 -1.17
C HIS A 178 -15.64 -6.36 -0.47
N SER A 179 -15.50 -5.30 -1.25
CA SER A 179 -15.40 -3.94 -0.70
C SER A 179 -16.54 -3.04 -1.17
N PHE A 180 -16.82 -2.01 -0.39
CA PHE A 180 -17.84 -1.02 -0.68
C PHE A 180 -17.26 0.38 -0.59
N MET A 181 -17.62 1.26 -1.52
CA MET A 181 -17.15 2.65 -1.57
C MET A 181 -18.27 3.59 -1.95
N PRO A 182 -18.44 4.76 -1.30
CA PRO A 182 -19.33 5.79 -1.78
C PRO A 182 -18.86 6.36 -3.13
N LYS A 183 -19.80 6.61 -4.05
CA LYS A 183 -19.51 7.12 -5.41
C LYS A 183 -18.67 8.40 -5.40
N ARG A 184 -18.93 9.31 -4.46
CA ARG A 184 -18.18 10.55 -4.33
C ARG A 184 -16.71 10.29 -4.03
N ARG A 185 -16.43 9.28 -3.21
CA ARG A 185 -15.06 8.91 -2.86
C ARG A 185 -14.31 8.36 -4.07
N LEU A 186 -14.95 7.50 -4.86
CA LEU A 186 -14.39 7.04 -6.12
C LEU A 186 -14.02 8.21 -7.03
N GLN A 187 -14.91 9.19 -7.18
CA GLN A 187 -14.66 10.38 -7.99
C GLN A 187 -13.47 11.20 -7.47
N GLU A 188 -13.36 11.39 -6.16
CA GLU A 188 -12.23 12.08 -5.55
C GLU A 188 -10.87 11.39 -5.80
N HIS A 189 -10.84 10.06 -5.87
CA HIS A 189 -9.65 9.30 -6.25
C HIS A 189 -9.32 9.46 -7.74
N MET A 190 -10.31 9.40 -8.62
CA MET A 190 -10.14 9.65 -10.05
C MET A 190 -9.60 11.05 -10.33
N ASP A 191 -10.14 12.08 -9.64
CA ASP A 191 -9.73 13.47 -9.80
C ASP A 191 -8.32 13.75 -9.29
N LYS A 192 -7.84 12.96 -8.33
CA LYS A 192 -6.47 13.07 -7.79
C LYS A 192 -5.43 12.30 -8.59
N GLU A 193 -5.85 11.53 -9.58
CA GLU A 193 -4.99 10.62 -10.35
C GLU A 193 -4.18 9.69 -9.41
N ASP A 194 -4.79 9.27 -8.29
CA ASP A 194 -4.17 8.24 -7.48
C ASP A 194 -4.24 6.91 -8.27
N ASN A 195 -3.18 6.12 -8.14
CA ASN A 195 -3.02 4.92 -8.97
C ASN A 195 -3.80 3.70 -8.44
N ALA A 196 -4.71 3.88 -7.51
CA ALA A 196 -5.49 2.77 -6.99
C ALA A 196 -6.53 2.32 -8.05
N PRO A 197 -6.59 1.03 -8.38
CA PRO A 197 -7.37 0.53 -9.50
C PRO A 197 -8.87 0.34 -9.15
N TYR A 198 -9.48 1.25 -8.43
CA TYR A 198 -10.87 1.14 -7.95
C TYR A 198 -11.88 0.90 -9.07
N VAL A 199 -11.73 1.58 -10.21
CA VAL A 199 -12.61 1.40 -11.38
C VAL A 199 -12.47 0.00 -11.98
N ILE A 200 -11.26 -0.56 -11.92
CA ILE A 200 -10.99 -1.94 -12.35
C ILE A 200 -11.67 -2.91 -11.39
N TRP A 201 -11.51 -2.72 -10.09
CA TRP A 201 -12.12 -3.56 -9.06
C TRP A 201 -13.64 -3.53 -9.09
N GLU A 202 -14.26 -2.37 -9.38
CA GLU A 202 -15.71 -2.27 -9.60
C GLU A 202 -16.13 -3.12 -10.80
N ARG A 203 -15.43 -3.02 -11.93
CA ARG A 203 -15.72 -3.79 -13.15
C ARG A 203 -15.53 -5.30 -12.97
N GLU A 204 -14.55 -5.69 -12.13
CA GLU A 204 -14.26 -7.09 -11.82
C GLU A 204 -15.17 -7.66 -10.72
N GLY A 205 -16.09 -6.86 -10.17
CA GLY A 205 -17.03 -7.30 -9.14
C GLY A 205 -16.41 -7.42 -7.73
N LEU A 206 -15.22 -6.87 -7.52
CA LEU A 206 -14.54 -6.87 -6.21
C LEU A 206 -14.93 -5.67 -5.34
N LEU A 207 -15.51 -4.65 -5.95
CA LEU A 207 -15.92 -3.39 -5.32
C LEU A 207 -17.33 -3.01 -5.74
N THR A 208 -18.20 -2.73 -4.77
CA THR A 208 -19.51 -2.12 -5.01
C THR A 208 -19.46 -0.62 -4.73
N VAL A 209 -19.76 0.18 -5.75
CA VAL A 209 -19.88 1.64 -5.62
C VAL A 209 -21.31 2.01 -5.26
N THR A 210 -21.51 2.66 -4.11
CA THR A 210 -22.82 2.99 -3.58
C THR A 210 -23.20 4.46 -3.80
N THR A 211 -24.50 4.72 -3.98
CA THR A 211 -25.05 6.07 -4.24
C THR A 211 -25.97 6.57 -3.14
N ALA A 212 -26.20 5.80 -2.08
CA ALA A 212 -27.05 6.19 -0.95
C ALA A 212 -26.55 7.50 -0.31
N GLY A 213 -27.48 8.32 0.18
CA GLY A 213 -27.16 9.61 0.77
C GLY A 213 -26.41 10.57 -0.15
N GLY A 214 -26.67 10.49 -1.47
CA GLY A 214 -25.95 11.28 -2.48
C GLY A 214 -24.53 10.76 -2.77
N GLY A 215 -24.23 9.52 -2.42
CA GLY A 215 -22.92 8.90 -2.62
C GLY A 215 -21.81 9.44 -1.71
N ILE A 216 -22.18 10.03 -0.57
CA ILE A 216 -21.22 10.66 0.36
C ILE A 216 -20.83 9.72 1.51
N LYS A 217 -21.80 8.91 1.97
CA LYS A 217 -21.64 8.01 3.12
C LYS A 217 -21.66 6.55 2.68
N THR A 218 -21.06 5.70 3.50
CA THR A 218 -21.16 4.24 3.36
C THR A 218 -22.63 3.82 3.43
N ASP A 219 -23.06 3.01 2.47
CA ASP A 219 -24.41 2.43 2.44
C ASP A 219 -24.40 1.06 3.15
N TYR A 220 -24.67 1.07 4.44
CA TYR A 220 -24.73 -0.19 5.22
C TYR A 220 -25.82 -1.14 4.75
N LYS A 221 -26.90 -0.63 4.13
CA LYS A 221 -27.94 -1.47 3.52
C LYS A 221 -27.43 -2.21 2.27
N ALA A 222 -26.46 -1.64 1.55
CA ALA A 222 -25.83 -2.36 0.44
C ALA A 222 -25.00 -3.55 0.94
N ILE A 223 -24.32 -3.39 2.07
CA ILE A 223 -23.55 -4.46 2.71
C ILE A 223 -24.48 -5.60 3.14
N LEU A 224 -25.59 -5.27 3.80
CA LEU A 224 -26.59 -6.27 4.22
C LEU A 224 -27.21 -6.99 3.03
N ARG A 225 -27.58 -6.27 1.98
CA ARG A 225 -28.12 -6.90 0.75
C ARG A 225 -27.13 -7.87 0.13
N TYR A 226 -25.87 -7.48 0.05
CA TYR A 226 -24.82 -8.36 -0.46
C TYR A 226 -24.63 -9.61 0.41
N LEU A 227 -24.67 -9.47 1.73
CA LEU A 227 -24.58 -10.59 2.66
C LEU A 227 -25.77 -11.55 2.52
N HIS A 228 -27.00 -11.00 2.44
CA HIS A 228 -28.20 -11.80 2.19
C HIS A 228 -28.14 -12.51 0.84
N GLU A 229 -27.72 -11.81 -0.22
CA GLU A 229 -27.56 -12.41 -1.55
C GLU A 229 -26.61 -13.62 -1.53
N ILE A 230 -25.49 -13.53 -0.80
CA ILE A 230 -24.56 -14.64 -0.64
C ILE A 230 -25.21 -15.80 0.11
N VAL A 231 -25.87 -15.52 1.23
CA VAL A 231 -26.56 -16.56 2.01
C VAL A 231 -27.65 -17.24 1.17
N ASP A 232 -28.47 -16.47 0.48
CA ASP A 232 -29.59 -17.00 -0.32
C ASP A 232 -29.11 -17.75 -1.58
N THR A 233 -28.01 -17.31 -2.20
CA THR A 233 -27.51 -17.88 -3.46
C THR A 233 -26.71 -19.16 -3.23
N TYR A 234 -25.86 -19.16 -2.18
CA TYR A 234 -24.92 -20.25 -1.93
C TYR A 234 -25.30 -21.10 -0.70
N GLU A 235 -26.42 -20.77 -0.05
CA GLU A 235 -26.88 -21.47 1.17
C GLU A 235 -25.81 -21.51 2.27
N ILE A 236 -24.95 -20.45 2.34
CA ILE A 236 -23.86 -20.34 3.31
C ILE A 236 -24.42 -20.21 4.72
N ASP A 237 -23.96 -21.08 5.64
CA ASP A 237 -24.32 -21.05 7.06
C ASP A 237 -23.37 -20.16 7.86
N ILE A 238 -23.75 -18.90 8.09
CA ILE A 238 -22.95 -17.92 8.83
C ILE A 238 -22.98 -18.24 10.32
N GLN A 239 -21.86 -18.70 10.85
CA GLN A 239 -21.70 -19.06 12.26
C GLN A 239 -21.44 -17.83 13.16
N MET A 240 -20.75 -16.81 12.64
CA MET A 240 -20.40 -15.63 13.40
C MET A 240 -20.11 -14.45 12.46
N ILE A 241 -20.46 -13.25 12.91
CA ILE A 241 -20.06 -11.98 12.28
C ILE A 241 -19.17 -11.21 13.25
N CYS A 242 -17.92 -10.98 12.85
CA CYS A 242 -16.93 -10.24 13.60
C CYS A 242 -16.80 -8.82 13.03
N TYR A 243 -16.84 -7.80 13.87
CA TYR A 243 -16.73 -6.40 13.47
C TYR A 243 -16.05 -5.55 14.53
N ASP A 244 -15.43 -4.43 14.11
CA ASP A 244 -14.99 -3.41 15.06
C ASP A 244 -16.20 -2.59 15.55
N PRO A 245 -16.38 -2.39 16.86
CA PRO A 245 -17.46 -1.57 17.40
C PRO A 245 -17.45 -0.12 16.86
N HIS A 246 -16.32 0.37 16.39
CA HIS A 246 -16.24 1.68 15.77
C HIS A 246 -17.08 1.73 14.48
N ASN A 247 -17.94 2.73 14.35
CA ASN A 247 -18.91 2.89 13.24
C ASN A 247 -20.03 1.84 13.14
N SER A 248 -20.09 0.83 14.01
CA SER A 248 -21.07 -0.26 13.92
C SER A 248 -22.48 0.10 14.40
N SER A 249 -22.65 1.15 15.21
CA SER A 249 -23.92 1.50 15.86
C SER A 249 -25.08 1.75 14.89
N ALA A 250 -24.80 2.20 13.67
CA ALA A 250 -25.81 2.42 12.64
C ALA A 250 -26.11 1.15 11.80
N PHE A 251 -25.26 0.14 11.89
CA PHE A 251 -25.35 -1.12 11.15
C PHE A 251 -26.05 -2.23 11.96
N LEU A 252 -25.75 -2.32 13.27
CA LEU A 252 -26.21 -3.39 14.14
C LEU A 252 -27.74 -3.58 14.24
N PRO A 253 -28.57 -2.52 14.22
CA PRO A 253 -30.01 -2.71 14.31
C PRO A 253 -30.64 -3.43 13.11
N ASP A 254 -29.95 -3.44 11.97
CA ASP A 254 -30.42 -4.03 10.71
C ASP A 254 -29.76 -5.39 10.41
N LEU A 255 -28.77 -5.83 11.24
CA LEU A 255 -28.09 -7.13 11.16
C LEU A 255 -28.90 -8.23 11.83
#